data_c646715ec53242d0f19b54dcc3e2aa8c
#
_entry.id   c646715ec53242d0f19b54dcc3e2aa8c
#
_cell.length_a   1.000
_cell.length_b   1.000
_cell.length_c   1.000
_cell.angle_alpha   90.00
_cell.angle_beta   90.00
_cell.angle_gamma   90.00
#
_symmetry.space_group_name_H-M   'P 1'
#
loop_
_entity.id
_entity.type
_entity.pdbx_description
1 polymer ?
#
loop_
_entity_poly.entity_id
_entity_poly.type
_entity_poly.pdbx_seq_one_letter_code
_entity_poly.pdbx_strand_id
1 'polypeptide(L)'
;MRPLIRFATAADHVVLEQLERAADLILIERFGARSWPPPTSNEERQDAPGFVLVAALPSPADEHADDPSTPVGFAHVLEVDGEAHLEQLSVRPEHARRGVGRALVAAAQEEARRRGHRRITLRTYADVPWNAPFYARCGFEESAPDTDFLRALVGVEERLNLSVHGRRIQMTAPL
;
A
#
# COMPACT_ATOMS: atom_id res chain seq x y z
N MET A 1 7.70 -13.04 -15.20
CA MET A 1 6.55 -13.76 -14.62
C MET A 1 5.57 -12.74 -14.06
N ARG A 2 4.27 -12.83 -14.35
CA ARG A 2 3.27 -11.92 -13.78
C ARG A 2 2.88 -12.40 -12.39
N PRO A 3 2.79 -11.51 -11.39
CA PRO A 3 2.30 -11.89 -10.06
C PRO A 3 0.80 -12.26 -10.15
N LEU A 4 0.38 -13.23 -9.37
CA LEU A 4 -1.01 -13.50 -9.08
C LEU A 4 -1.47 -12.50 -8.01
N ILE A 5 -2.50 -11.72 -8.33
CA ILE A 5 -3.12 -10.81 -7.34
C ILE A 5 -4.40 -11.46 -6.83
N ARG A 6 -4.55 -11.55 -5.53
CA ARG A 6 -5.73 -12.10 -4.84
C ARG A 6 -5.98 -11.40 -3.51
N PHE A 7 -7.13 -11.60 -2.92
CA PHE A 7 -7.38 -11.19 -1.54
C PHE A 7 -6.45 -11.91 -0.57
N ALA A 8 -6.04 -11.19 0.48
CA ALA A 8 -5.30 -11.79 1.57
C ALA A 8 -6.17 -12.80 2.33
N THR A 9 -5.58 -13.92 2.69
CA THR A 9 -6.14 -14.92 3.60
C THR A 9 -5.60 -14.69 5.01
N ALA A 10 -6.18 -15.35 6.02
CA ALA A 10 -5.65 -15.28 7.39
C ALA A 10 -4.17 -15.71 7.48
N ALA A 11 -3.76 -16.68 6.67
CA ALA A 11 -2.37 -17.14 6.61
C ALA A 11 -1.42 -16.07 6.06
N ASP A 12 -1.87 -15.26 5.09
CA ASP A 12 -1.05 -14.18 4.53
C ASP A 12 -0.77 -13.09 5.56
N HIS A 13 -1.76 -12.73 6.37
CA HIS A 13 -1.61 -11.65 7.36
C HIS A 13 -0.42 -11.86 8.31
N VAL A 14 -0.07 -13.11 8.59
CA VAL A 14 1.08 -13.45 9.45
C VAL A 14 2.40 -12.87 8.92
N VAL A 15 2.55 -12.73 7.60
CA VAL A 15 3.79 -12.27 6.97
C VAL A 15 3.77 -10.81 6.51
N LEU A 16 2.58 -10.15 6.50
CA LEU A 16 2.45 -8.80 5.94
C LEU A 16 3.21 -7.75 6.75
N GLU A 17 3.23 -7.86 8.07
CA GLU A 17 4.00 -6.95 8.93
C GLU A 17 5.50 -7.01 8.64
N GLN A 18 6.05 -8.22 8.46
CA GLN A 18 7.45 -8.40 8.10
C GLN A 18 7.75 -7.87 6.70
N LEU A 19 6.81 -8.04 5.76
CA LEU A 19 6.92 -7.54 4.40
C LEU A 19 6.95 -6.01 4.38
N GLU A 20 6.05 -5.36 5.13
CA GLU A 20 6.02 -3.90 5.29
C GLU A 20 7.33 -3.39 5.89
N ARG A 21 7.80 -4.00 6.97
CA ARG A 21 9.07 -3.67 7.61
C ARG A 21 10.25 -3.76 6.64
N ALA A 22 10.29 -4.79 5.80
CA ALA A 22 11.34 -4.93 4.79
C ALA A 22 11.25 -3.85 3.70
N ALA A 23 10.05 -3.45 3.29
CA ALA A 23 9.85 -2.41 2.30
C ALA A 23 10.21 -1.02 2.86
N ASP A 24 9.92 -0.75 4.13
CA ASP A 24 10.21 0.52 4.79
C ASP A 24 11.71 0.80 4.94
N LEU A 25 12.55 -0.23 5.01
CA LEU A 25 14.01 -0.07 5.09
C LEU A 25 14.55 0.84 3.98
N ILE A 26 13.98 0.80 2.79
CA ILE A 26 14.41 1.64 1.66
C ILE A 26 14.19 3.13 1.97
N LEU A 27 13.06 3.48 2.60
CA LEU A 27 12.77 4.86 3.01
C LEU A 27 13.61 5.26 4.23
N ILE A 28 13.74 4.38 5.21
CA ILE A 28 14.54 4.60 6.42
C ILE A 28 16.00 4.92 6.04
N GLU A 29 16.59 4.12 5.15
CA GLU A 29 17.95 4.34 4.65
C GLU A 29 18.06 5.65 3.86
N ARG A 30 17.11 5.90 2.94
CA ARG A 30 17.11 7.14 2.14
C ARG A 30 17.09 8.38 3.00
N PHE A 31 16.29 8.40 4.05
CA PHE A 31 16.13 9.55 4.92
C PHE A 31 17.17 9.61 6.06
N GLY A 32 17.94 8.54 6.26
CA GLY A 32 18.79 8.42 7.45
C GLY A 32 17.96 8.49 8.74
N ALA A 33 16.73 7.97 8.71
CA ALA A 33 15.78 8.13 9.79
C ALA A 33 16.22 7.34 11.03
N ARG A 34 16.35 8.04 12.16
CA ARG A 34 16.67 7.41 13.46
C ARG A 34 15.46 6.84 14.15
N SER A 35 14.28 7.24 13.73
CA SER A 35 12.99 6.81 14.23
C SER A 35 12.04 6.67 13.04
N TRP A 36 11.30 5.58 12.98
CA TRP A 36 10.30 5.29 11.97
C TRP A 36 9.09 4.63 12.65
N PRO A 37 7.86 4.97 12.26
CA PRO A 37 6.68 4.30 12.80
C PRO A 37 6.77 2.78 12.59
N PRO A 38 6.33 1.97 13.55
CA PRO A 38 6.26 0.54 13.34
C PRO A 38 5.23 0.22 12.24
N PRO A 39 5.38 -0.90 11.54
CA PRO A 39 4.34 -1.40 10.64
C PRO A 39 3.02 -1.56 11.37
N THR A 40 1.91 -1.42 10.63
CA THR A 40 0.59 -1.78 11.15
C THR A 40 0.58 -3.25 11.55
N SER A 41 0.13 -3.57 12.76
CA SER A 41 0.05 -4.94 13.22
C SER A 41 -0.94 -5.77 12.37
N ASN A 42 -0.75 -7.08 12.36
CA ASN A 42 -1.65 -7.97 11.63
C ASN A 42 -3.09 -7.88 12.14
N GLU A 43 -3.27 -7.75 13.45
CA GLU A 43 -4.58 -7.61 14.10
C GLU A 43 -5.27 -6.31 13.66
N GLU A 44 -4.59 -5.16 13.80
CA GLU A 44 -5.12 -3.87 13.37
C GLU A 44 -5.50 -3.87 11.88
N ARG A 45 -4.68 -4.51 11.04
CA ARG A 45 -4.96 -4.59 9.59
C ARG A 45 -6.16 -5.47 9.28
N GLN A 46 -6.37 -6.56 10.03
CA GLN A 46 -7.52 -7.44 9.86
C GLN A 46 -8.82 -6.79 10.34
N ASP A 47 -8.76 -5.99 11.40
CA ASP A 47 -9.92 -5.31 11.99
C ASP A 47 -10.27 -4.01 11.24
N ALA A 48 -9.37 -3.49 10.42
CA ALA A 48 -9.60 -2.26 9.67
C ALA A 48 -10.68 -2.46 8.58
N PRO A 49 -11.58 -1.47 8.40
CA PRO A 49 -12.58 -1.53 7.34
C PRO A 49 -11.91 -1.43 5.97
N GLY A 50 -12.31 -2.27 5.02
CA GLY A 50 -11.79 -2.26 3.66
C GLY A 50 -11.31 -3.63 3.19
N PHE A 51 -10.16 -3.68 2.51
CA PHE A 51 -9.65 -4.94 1.98
C PHE A 51 -8.12 -4.93 1.82
N VAL A 52 -7.55 -6.12 1.81
CA VAL A 52 -6.13 -6.34 1.54
C VAL A 52 -5.96 -7.26 0.34
N LEU A 53 -5.16 -6.83 -0.63
CA LEU A 53 -4.73 -7.63 -1.77
C LEU A 53 -3.26 -8.02 -1.60
N VAL A 54 -2.94 -9.24 -1.96
CA VAL A 54 -1.57 -9.74 -1.99
C VAL A 54 -1.14 -10.08 -3.40
N ALA A 55 0.13 -9.85 -3.68
CA ALA A 55 0.80 -10.32 -4.88
C ALA A 55 1.65 -11.53 -4.52
N ALA A 56 1.36 -12.66 -5.15
CA ALA A 56 2.08 -13.89 -4.97
C ALA A 56 2.79 -14.30 -6.27
N LEU A 57 3.97 -14.89 -6.15
CA LEU A 57 4.67 -15.48 -7.29
C LEU A 57 4.57 -17.00 -7.18
N PRO A 58 4.26 -17.71 -8.28
CA PRO A 58 4.27 -19.17 -8.27
C PRO A 58 5.66 -19.67 -7.84
N SER A 59 5.68 -20.54 -6.83
CA SER A 59 6.92 -21.22 -6.42
C SER A 59 7.19 -22.39 -7.37
N PRO A 60 8.42 -22.57 -7.84
CA PRO A 60 8.77 -23.76 -8.63
C PRO A 60 8.64 -25.08 -7.86
N ALA A 61 8.52 -25.02 -6.54
CA ALA A 61 8.38 -26.19 -5.67
C ALA A 61 6.93 -26.65 -5.47
N ASP A 62 5.92 -25.85 -5.89
CA ASP A 62 4.51 -26.05 -5.50
C ASP A 62 3.64 -26.59 -6.65
N GLU A 63 4.18 -27.46 -7.54
CA GLU A 63 3.35 -28.12 -8.55
C GLU A 63 2.23 -29.00 -7.97
N HIS A 64 2.16 -29.16 -6.64
CA HIS A 64 1.19 -30.00 -5.95
C HIS A 64 0.59 -29.37 -4.68
N ALA A 65 0.81 -28.07 -4.40
CA ALA A 65 0.26 -27.42 -3.22
C ALA A 65 -1.01 -26.63 -3.58
N ASP A 66 -2.09 -26.93 -2.91
CA ASP A 66 -3.32 -26.11 -2.84
C ASP A 66 -3.07 -24.74 -2.17
N ASP A 67 -1.82 -24.40 -1.86
CA ASP A 67 -1.44 -23.17 -1.17
C ASP A 67 -0.76 -22.20 -2.14
N PRO A 68 -1.39 -21.05 -2.39
CA PRO A 68 -0.80 -20.01 -3.22
C PRO A 68 0.44 -19.45 -2.54
N SER A 69 1.52 -19.47 -3.27
CA SER A 69 2.85 -18.92 -3.00
C SER A 69 2.90 -17.72 -2.03
N THR A 70 3.95 -17.67 -1.20
CA THR A 70 4.21 -16.62 -0.21
C THR A 70 4.07 -15.22 -0.83
N PRO A 71 3.37 -14.27 -0.20
CA PRO A 71 3.24 -12.92 -0.66
C PRO A 71 4.58 -12.21 -0.83
N VAL A 72 4.78 -11.58 -1.98
CA VAL A 72 5.95 -10.73 -2.29
C VAL A 72 5.61 -9.25 -2.24
N GLY A 73 4.34 -8.91 -2.08
CA GLY A 73 3.85 -7.56 -1.90
C GLY A 73 2.38 -7.56 -1.52
N PHE A 74 1.90 -6.44 -1.00
CA PHE A 74 0.49 -6.25 -0.70
C PHE A 74 0.05 -4.80 -0.87
N ALA A 75 -1.26 -4.60 -1.04
CA ALA A 75 -1.95 -3.32 -0.98
C ALA A 75 -3.06 -3.42 0.06
N HIS A 76 -3.09 -2.48 1.00
CA HIS A 76 -4.15 -2.33 1.99
C HIS A 76 -4.97 -1.09 1.64
N VAL A 77 -6.26 -1.27 1.42
CA VAL A 77 -7.21 -0.19 1.14
C VAL A 77 -8.20 -0.10 2.28
N LEU A 78 -8.29 1.10 2.86
CA LEU A 78 -9.32 1.44 3.85
C LEU A 78 -10.58 1.92 3.13
N GLU A 79 -11.74 1.57 3.67
CA GLU A 79 -13.05 2.07 3.25
C GLU A 79 -13.72 2.76 4.45
N VAL A 80 -13.61 4.09 4.50
CA VAL A 80 -14.10 4.90 5.63
C VAL A 80 -14.93 6.07 5.08
N ASP A 81 -16.14 6.26 5.61
CA ASP A 81 -17.03 7.36 5.26
C ASP A 81 -17.28 7.53 3.75
N GLY A 82 -17.32 6.41 3.01
CA GLY A 82 -17.52 6.40 1.55
C GLY A 82 -16.25 6.64 0.74
N GLU A 83 -15.11 6.88 1.38
CA GLU A 83 -13.81 7.01 0.73
C GLU A 83 -13.12 5.66 0.61
N ALA A 84 -12.43 5.42 -0.52
CA ALA A 84 -11.44 4.39 -0.67
C ALA A 84 -10.04 5.02 -0.55
N HIS A 85 -9.22 4.53 0.38
CA HIS A 85 -7.89 5.05 0.63
C HIS A 85 -6.85 3.94 0.59
N LEU A 86 -5.89 4.04 -0.33
CA LEU A 86 -4.74 3.14 -0.36
C LEU A 86 -3.80 3.51 0.79
N GLU A 87 -3.98 2.84 1.91
CA GLU A 87 -3.26 3.09 3.16
C GLU A 87 -1.80 2.62 3.06
N GLN A 88 -1.60 1.42 2.53
CA GLN A 88 -0.27 0.83 2.41
C GLN A 88 -0.09 0.11 1.09
N LEU A 89 1.07 0.30 0.48
CA LEU A 89 1.58 -0.48 -0.64
C LEU A 89 3.01 -0.89 -0.33
N SER A 90 3.23 -2.17 -0.14
CA SER A 90 4.55 -2.72 0.15
C SER A 90 4.92 -3.82 -0.83
N VAL A 91 6.16 -3.81 -1.30
CA VAL A 91 6.74 -4.85 -2.14
C VAL A 91 8.11 -5.20 -1.59
N ARG A 92 8.41 -6.48 -1.45
CA ARG A 92 9.74 -6.92 -1.01
C ARG A 92 10.82 -6.30 -1.90
N PRO A 93 11.93 -5.78 -1.32
CA PRO A 93 12.98 -5.11 -2.10
C PRO A 93 13.50 -5.92 -3.28
N GLU A 94 13.69 -7.24 -3.10
CA GLU A 94 14.16 -8.17 -4.14
C GLU A 94 13.16 -8.37 -5.29
N HIS A 95 11.90 -7.99 -5.10
CA HIS A 95 10.84 -8.02 -6.11
C HIS A 95 10.45 -6.63 -6.62
N ALA A 96 11.12 -5.58 -6.15
CA ALA A 96 10.89 -4.21 -6.60
C ALA A 96 11.21 -4.04 -8.09
N ARG A 97 10.57 -3.05 -8.74
CA ARG A 97 10.74 -2.70 -10.16
C ARG A 97 10.48 -3.83 -11.17
N ARG A 98 9.77 -4.88 -10.75
CA ARG A 98 9.29 -5.99 -11.60
C ARG A 98 7.80 -5.88 -11.94
N GLY A 99 7.18 -4.72 -11.71
CA GLY A 99 5.77 -4.46 -12.00
C GLY A 99 4.80 -4.91 -10.90
N VAL A 100 5.28 -5.53 -9.81
CA VAL A 100 4.43 -6.01 -8.70
C VAL A 100 3.60 -4.88 -8.10
N GLY A 101 4.23 -3.76 -7.72
CA GLY A 101 3.51 -2.62 -7.14
C GLY A 101 2.46 -2.04 -8.09
N ARG A 102 2.78 -1.95 -9.40
CA ARG A 102 1.81 -1.48 -10.40
C ARG A 102 0.61 -2.43 -10.55
N ALA A 103 0.85 -3.72 -10.50
CA ALA A 103 -0.22 -4.72 -10.56
C ALA A 103 -1.14 -4.64 -9.33
N LEU A 104 -0.56 -4.46 -8.13
CA LEU A 104 -1.32 -4.28 -6.90
C LEU A 104 -2.16 -2.99 -6.93
N VAL A 105 -1.60 -1.86 -7.37
CA VAL A 105 -2.34 -0.60 -7.49
C VAL A 105 -3.49 -0.73 -8.49
N ALA A 106 -3.24 -1.32 -9.66
CA ALA A 106 -4.29 -1.53 -10.66
C ALA A 106 -5.42 -2.43 -10.13
N ALA A 107 -5.09 -3.49 -9.40
CA ALA A 107 -6.09 -4.37 -8.79
C ALA A 107 -6.85 -3.66 -7.65
N ALA A 108 -6.18 -2.82 -6.85
CA ALA A 108 -6.83 -2.03 -5.81
C ALA A 108 -7.82 -1.01 -6.40
N GLN A 109 -7.45 -0.34 -7.48
CA GLN A 109 -8.33 0.58 -8.22
C GLN A 109 -9.56 -0.16 -8.78
N GLU A 110 -9.36 -1.31 -9.41
CA GLU A 110 -10.45 -2.11 -9.98
C GLU A 110 -11.40 -2.64 -8.90
N GLU A 111 -10.88 -3.14 -7.78
CA GLU A 111 -11.71 -3.60 -6.67
C GLU A 111 -12.48 -2.46 -6.02
N ALA A 112 -11.86 -1.29 -5.81
CA ALA A 112 -12.55 -0.10 -5.30
C ALA A 112 -13.67 0.35 -6.24
N ARG A 113 -13.43 0.34 -7.56
CA ARG A 113 -14.47 0.62 -8.57
C ARG A 113 -15.62 -0.38 -8.48
N ARG A 114 -15.31 -1.67 -8.39
CA ARG A 114 -16.31 -2.74 -8.26
C ARG A 114 -17.16 -2.60 -6.99
N ARG A 115 -16.60 -2.02 -5.93
CA ARG A 115 -17.30 -1.69 -4.68
C ARG A 115 -18.11 -0.40 -4.74
N GLY A 116 -18.06 0.32 -5.87
CA GLY A 116 -18.85 1.52 -6.12
C GLY A 116 -18.18 2.85 -5.76
N HIS A 117 -16.90 2.83 -5.42
CA HIS A 117 -16.14 4.06 -5.22
C HIS A 117 -15.89 4.77 -6.56
N ARG A 118 -15.89 6.10 -6.53
CA ARG A 118 -15.62 6.94 -7.71
C ARG A 118 -14.18 7.40 -7.79
N ARG A 119 -13.47 7.32 -6.69
CA ARG A 119 -12.06 7.69 -6.58
C ARG A 119 -11.36 6.83 -5.54
N ILE A 120 -10.06 6.77 -5.64
CA ILE A 120 -9.19 6.23 -4.60
C ILE A 120 -8.12 7.27 -4.29
N THR A 121 -7.82 7.43 -3.01
CA THR A 121 -6.82 8.38 -2.52
C THR A 121 -5.64 7.65 -1.92
N LEU A 122 -4.54 8.35 -1.71
CA LEU A 122 -3.38 7.89 -0.94
C LEU A 122 -2.60 9.09 -0.39
N ARG A 123 -1.72 8.83 0.57
CA ARG A 123 -0.75 9.81 1.05
C ARG A 123 0.67 9.29 0.84
N THR A 124 1.57 10.18 0.39
CA THR A 124 2.92 9.77 0.00
C THR A 124 3.92 10.93 0.09
N TYR A 125 5.21 10.64 -0.08
CA TYR A 125 6.25 11.65 -0.23
C TYR A 125 6.33 12.17 -1.68
N ALA A 126 6.30 13.49 -1.84
CA ALA A 126 6.33 14.14 -3.15
C ALA A 126 7.64 13.87 -3.90
N ASP A 127 8.75 13.93 -3.20
CA ASP A 127 10.08 14.00 -3.78
C ASP A 127 10.84 12.66 -3.79
N VAL A 128 10.17 11.56 -3.41
CA VAL A 128 10.74 10.22 -3.48
C VAL A 128 10.40 9.59 -4.83
N PRO A 129 11.39 9.20 -5.66
CA PRO A 129 11.16 8.77 -7.05
C PRO A 129 10.23 7.57 -7.22
N TRP A 130 10.17 6.68 -6.23
CA TRP A 130 9.30 5.51 -6.23
C TRP A 130 7.99 5.72 -5.45
N ASN A 131 7.68 6.96 -5.04
CA ASN A 131 6.43 7.35 -4.40
C ASN A 131 5.58 8.19 -5.37
N ALA A 132 5.46 9.52 -5.18
CA ALA A 132 4.56 10.33 -6.01
C ALA A 132 4.79 10.16 -7.53
N PRO A 133 6.03 10.13 -8.06
CA PRO A 133 6.26 9.86 -9.48
C PRO A 133 5.81 8.47 -9.94
N PHE A 134 5.85 7.46 -9.06
CA PHE A 134 5.30 6.14 -9.36
C PHE A 134 3.78 6.16 -9.40
N TYR A 135 3.12 6.78 -8.41
CA TYR A 135 1.67 6.86 -8.36
C TYR A 135 1.10 7.71 -9.49
N ALA A 136 1.80 8.78 -9.92
CA ALA A 136 1.43 9.54 -11.10
C ALA A 136 1.34 8.66 -12.36
N ARG A 137 2.26 7.72 -12.53
CA ARG A 137 2.20 6.73 -13.64
C ARG A 137 1.09 5.69 -13.48
N CYS A 138 0.46 5.62 -12.31
CA CYS A 138 -0.71 4.79 -12.02
C CYS A 138 -2.03 5.58 -12.09
N GLY A 139 -1.99 6.83 -12.58
CA GLY A 139 -3.19 7.66 -12.78
C GLY A 139 -3.58 8.52 -11.58
N PHE A 140 -2.71 8.67 -10.58
CA PHE A 140 -2.95 9.55 -9.45
C PHE A 140 -2.41 10.96 -9.73
N GLU A 141 -3.13 11.97 -9.25
CA GLU A 141 -2.74 13.38 -9.29
C GLU A 141 -2.75 13.97 -7.89
N GLU A 142 -1.85 14.92 -7.62
CA GLU A 142 -1.82 15.63 -6.33
C GLU A 142 -3.14 16.35 -6.09
N SER A 143 -3.68 16.24 -4.88
CA SER A 143 -4.97 16.82 -4.49
C SER A 143 -4.94 17.28 -3.03
N ALA A 144 -5.91 18.13 -2.67
CA ALA A 144 -6.10 18.52 -1.28
C ALA A 144 -7.07 17.55 -0.56
N PRO A 145 -6.89 17.33 0.76
CA PRO A 145 -7.86 16.58 1.56
C PRO A 145 -9.17 17.38 1.71
N ASP A 146 -10.26 16.86 1.16
CA ASP A 146 -11.54 17.51 1.04
C ASP A 146 -12.65 16.90 1.92
N THR A 147 -12.38 15.79 2.61
CA THR A 147 -13.27 15.18 3.60
C THR A 147 -12.67 15.18 5.00
N ASP A 148 -13.49 14.95 6.02
CA ASP A 148 -13.02 14.90 7.41
C ASP A 148 -12.06 13.72 7.62
N PHE A 149 -12.35 12.57 7.03
CA PHE A 149 -11.46 11.42 7.05
C PHE A 149 -10.08 11.77 6.47
N LEU A 150 -10.03 12.35 5.28
CA LEU A 150 -8.77 12.71 4.61
C LEU A 150 -7.98 13.78 5.38
N ARG A 151 -8.67 14.75 6.00
CA ARG A 151 -8.04 15.74 6.90
C ARG A 151 -7.49 15.10 8.17
N ALA A 152 -8.20 14.10 8.72
CA ALA A 152 -7.72 13.37 9.89
C ALA A 152 -6.40 12.63 9.63
N LEU A 153 -6.20 12.10 8.42
CA LEU A 153 -4.94 11.44 8.03
C LEU A 153 -3.75 12.41 8.07
N VAL A 154 -3.94 13.68 7.70
CA VAL A 154 -2.90 14.71 7.83
C VAL A 154 -2.49 14.85 9.30
N GLY A 155 -3.45 14.92 10.22
CA GLY A 155 -3.18 14.98 11.65
C GLY A 155 -2.47 13.75 12.21
N VAL A 156 -2.73 12.55 11.65
CA VAL A 156 -1.96 11.33 11.98
C VAL A 156 -0.49 11.49 11.59
N GLU A 157 -0.22 11.93 10.36
CA GLU A 157 1.15 12.14 9.87
C GLU A 157 1.92 13.20 10.67
N GLU A 158 1.23 14.26 11.10
CA GLU A 158 1.81 15.30 11.97
C GLU A 158 2.23 14.72 13.32
N ARG A 159 1.37 13.90 13.96
CA ARG A 159 1.71 13.22 15.22
C ARG A 159 2.87 12.24 15.08
N LEU A 160 2.97 11.59 13.93
CA LEU A 160 4.08 10.69 13.60
C LEU A 160 5.33 11.43 13.11
N ASN A 161 5.25 12.76 12.99
CA ASN A 161 6.34 13.63 12.53
C ASN A 161 6.93 13.23 11.17
N LEU A 162 6.10 12.72 10.26
CA LEU A 162 6.57 12.22 8.96
C LEU A 162 7.11 13.32 8.04
N SER A 163 6.64 14.56 8.20
CA SER A 163 7.04 15.70 7.38
C SER A 163 8.52 16.12 7.56
N VAL A 164 9.19 15.68 8.63
CA VAL A 164 10.64 15.93 8.82
C VAL A 164 11.48 15.23 7.75
N HIS A 165 10.96 14.20 7.11
CA HIS A 165 11.66 13.42 6.09
C HIS A 165 11.39 13.92 4.67
N GLY A 166 10.41 14.82 4.47
CA GLY A 166 10.06 15.37 3.16
C GLY A 166 8.60 15.81 3.08
N ARG A 167 8.26 16.44 1.96
CA ARG A 167 6.90 16.94 1.72
C ARG A 167 5.92 15.78 1.56
N ARG A 168 4.94 15.73 2.45
CA ARG A 168 3.82 14.78 2.39
C ARG A 168 2.69 15.37 1.57
N ILE A 169 2.14 14.58 0.65
CA ILE A 169 1.04 14.98 -0.21
C ILE A 169 -0.06 13.92 -0.22
N GLN A 170 -1.27 14.36 -0.49
CA GLN A 170 -2.34 13.49 -0.94
C GLN A 170 -2.30 13.37 -2.46
N MET A 171 -2.62 12.19 -2.97
CA MET A 171 -2.89 11.99 -4.38
C MET A 171 -4.24 11.27 -4.55
N THR A 172 -4.92 11.53 -5.64
CA THR A 172 -6.23 10.96 -5.97
C THR A 172 -6.23 10.44 -7.40
N ALA A 173 -6.80 9.28 -7.62
CA ALA A 173 -7.11 8.76 -8.93
C ALA A 173 -8.63 8.58 -9.09
N PRO A 174 -9.24 8.99 -10.22
CA PRO A 174 -10.61 8.65 -10.55
C PRO A 174 -10.71 7.13 -10.85
N LEU A 175 -11.87 6.54 -10.56
CA LEU A 175 -12.14 5.12 -10.78
C LEU A 175 -13.21 4.89 -11.86
#